data_8a9d2a4eca147d06731bad013bb0da9c
#
_entry.id   8a9d2a4eca147d06731bad013bb0da9c
#
_cell.length_a   1.000
_cell.length_b   1.000
_cell.length_c   1.000
_cell.angle_alpha   90.00
_cell.angle_beta   90.00
_cell.angle_gamma   90.00
#
_symmetry.space_group_name_H-M   'P 1'
#
loop_
_entity.id
_entity.type
_entity.pdbx_description
1 polymer ?
#
loop_
_entity_poly.entity_id
_entity_poly.type
_entity_poly.pdbx_seq_one_letter_code
_entity_poly.pdbx_strand_id
1 'polypeptide(L)'
;MLLILFDAILILKVLIYKHQRGDIMKVSLKEDINSLSFFKSNFSKVLRKVKGTRRPVIITQNGKSAGVFMDIDTWEKHIKKLNLLKMVNEGEASLKTEKNYSIQEVESYFKKKYDL
;
A
#
# COMPACT_ATOMS: atom_id res chain seq x y z
N MET A 1 7.45 -25.70 16.61
CA MET A 1 6.28 -24.82 16.46
C MET A 1 6.68 -23.37 16.26
N LEU A 2 7.55 -22.80 17.06
CA LEU A 2 8.05 -21.42 16.89
C LEU A 2 8.71 -21.19 15.53
N LEU A 3 9.47 -22.16 15.03
CA LEU A 3 10.10 -22.12 13.71
C LEU A 3 9.10 -22.08 12.56
N ILE A 4 7.98 -22.78 12.68
CA ILE A 4 6.93 -22.83 11.65
C ILE A 4 6.20 -21.47 11.57
N LEU A 5 5.92 -20.83 12.71
CA LEU A 5 5.30 -19.51 12.76
C LEU A 5 6.24 -18.43 12.23
N PHE A 6 7.52 -18.54 12.54
CA PHE A 6 8.54 -17.64 12.02
C PHE A 6 8.65 -17.74 10.50
N ASP A 7 8.63 -18.98 9.98
CA ASP A 7 8.63 -19.24 8.54
C ASP A 7 7.36 -18.73 7.86
N ALA A 8 6.19 -18.86 8.49
CA ALA A 8 4.93 -18.34 7.98
C ALA A 8 4.95 -16.80 7.86
N ILE A 9 5.51 -16.11 8.85
CA ILE A 9 5.67 -14.65 8.83
C ILE A 9 6.67 -14.24 7.76
N LEU A 10 7.77 -14.99 7.61
CA LEU A 10 8.76 -14.74 6.57
C LEU A 10 8.15 -14.90 5.18
N ILE A 11 7.35 -15.97 4.97
CA ILE A 11 6.61 -16.19 3.72
C ILE A 11 5.66 -15.05 3.44
N LEU A 12 4.91 -14.58 4.44
CA LEU A 12 4.01 -13.42 4.31
C LEU A 12 4.78 -12.16 3.91
N LYS A 13 5.93 -11.90 4.52
CA LYS A 13 6.81 -10.78 4.15
C LYS A 13 7.28 -10.88 2.71
N VAL A 14 7.68 -12.06 2.28
CA VAL A 14 8.13 -12.30 0.89
C VAL A 14 6.97 -12.09 -0.09
N LEU A 15 5.78 -12.58 0.23
CA LEU A 15 4.58 -12.40 -0.61
C LEU A 15 4.19 -10.93 -0.72
N ILE A 16 4.21 -10.20 0.40
CA ILE A 16 3.96 -8.76 0.42
C ILE A 16 5.01 -8.02 -0.41
N TYR A 17 6.27 -8.37 -0.26
CA TYR A 17 7.37 -7.76 -1.01
C TYR A 17 7.23 -8.01 -2.52
N LYS A 18 6.94 -9.23 -2.94
CA LYS A 18 6.70 -9.58 -4.35
C LYS A 18 5.50 -8.81 -4.92
N HIS A 19 4.44 -8.70 -4.13
CA HIS A 19 3.24 -7.97 -4.53
C HIS A 19 3.52 -6.47 -4.68
N GLN A 20 4.27 -5.90 -3.75
CA GLN A 20 4.69 -4.50 -3.81
C GLN A 20 5.63 -4.20 -4.97
N ARG A 21 6.47 -5.16 -5.35
CA ARG A 21 7.43 -4.99 -6.46
C ARG A 21 6.75 -4.76 -7.80
N GLY A 22 5.56 -5.35 -8.01
CA GLY A 22 4.75 -5.11 -9.20
C GLY A 22 3.89 -3.84 -9.12
N ASP A 23 3.70 -3.31 -7.92
CA ASP A 23 2.76 -2.22 -7.60
C ASP A 23 3.46 -1.01 -6.98
N ILE A 24 4.75 -0.83 -7.21
CA ILE A 24 5.46 0.39 -6.78
C ILE A 24 4.77 1.58 -7.44
N MET A 25 4.40 2.56 -6.61
CA MET A 25 3.81 3.80 -7.07
C MET A 25 4.79 4.50 -8.01
N LYS A 26 4.58 4.37 -9.30
CA LYS A 26 5.43 4.98 -10.32
C LYS A 26 4.85 6.34 -10.70
N VAL A 27 5.68 7.37 -10.58
CA VAL A 27 5.35 8.71 -11.05
C VAL A 27 6.17 8.97 -12.31
N SER A 28 5.50 9.35 -13.40
CA SER A 28 6.19 9.81 -14.60
C SER A 28 6.49 11.30 -14.44
N LEU A 29 7.77 11.64 -14.32
CA LEU A 29 8.21 13.04 -14.18
C LEU A 29 7.79 13.90 -15.38
N LYS A 30 7.56 13.28 -16.52
CA LYS A 30 7.14 13.98 -17.75
C LYS A 30 5.65 14.25 -17.78
N GLU A 31 4.82 13.32 -17.28
CA GLU A 31 3.38 13.34 -17.49
C GLU A 31 2.56 13.57 -16.23
N ASP A 32 3.13 13.24 -15.07
CA ASP A 32 2.40 13.16 -13.81
C ASP A 32 2.68 14.37 -12.89
N ILE A 33 3.29 15.43 -13.41
CA ILE A 33 3.51 16.67 -12.67
C ILE A 33 2.70 17.78 -13.34
N ASN A 34 1.75 18.33 -12.61
CA ASN A 34 0.86 19.38 -13.10
C ASN A 34 0.88 20.59 -12.15
N SER A 35 0.83 21.79 -12.73
CA SER A 35 0.61 23.00 -11.93
C SER A 35 -0.79 23.00 -11.33
N LEU A 36 -0.96 23.72 -10.23
CA LEU A 36 -2.27 23.89 -9.59
C LEU A 36 -3.28 24.52 -10.57
N SER A 37 -2.86 25.48 -11.34
CA SER A 37 -3.71 26.13 -12.36
C SER A 37 -4.19 25.16 -13.40
N PHE A 38 -3.30 24.31 -13.93
CA PHE A 38 -3.65 23.27 -14.89
C PHE A 38 -4.62 22.28 -14.25
N PHE A 39 -4.33 21.82 -13.04
CA PHE A 39 -5.17 20.89 -12.30
C PHE A 39 -6.59 21.40 -12.11
N LYS A 40 -6.74 22.66 -11.67
CA LYS A 40 -8.06 23.30 -11.51
C LYS A 40 -8.84 23.35 -12.81
N SER A 41 -8.17 23.75 -13.89
CA SER A 41 -8.81 23.92 -15.20
C SER A 41 -9.15 22.59 -15.88
N ASN A 42 -8.44 21.50 -15.54
CA ASN A 42 -8.54 20.21 -16.20
C ASN A 42 -8.85 19.07 -15.22
N PHE A 43 -9.54 19.35 -14.15
CA PHE A 43 -9.80 18.40 -13.07
C PHE A 43 -10.40 17.08 -13.58
N SER A 44 -11.45 17.15 -14.38
CA SER A 44 -12.11 15.94 -14.92
C SER A 44 -11.19 15.11 -15.80
N LYS A 45 -10.34 15.77 -16.57
CA LYS A 45 -9.34 15.10 -17.43
C LYS A 45 -8.27 14.41 -16.58
N VAL A 46 -7.78 15.09 -15.56
CA VAL A 46 -6.79 14.53 -14.62
C VAL A 46 -7.37 13.35 -13.85
N LEU A 47 -8.62 13.45 -13.40
CA LEU A 47 -9.32 12.36 -12.72
C LEU A 47 -9.40 11.11 -13.59
N ARG A 48 -9.79 11.26 -14.86
CA ARG A 48 -9.81 10.15 -15.82
C ARG A 48 -8.42 9.56 -16.03
N LYS A 49 -7.40 10.39 -16.11
CA LYS A 49 -6.01 9.97 -16.28
C LYS A 49 -5.54 9.12 -15.08
N VAL A 50 -5.75 9.57 -13.86
CA VAL A 50 -5.32 8.83 -12.66
C VAL A 50 -6.08 7.52 -12.50
N LYS A 51 -7.35 7.46 -12.88
CA LYS A 51 -8.13 6.22 -12.91
C LYS A 51 -7.61 5.23 -13.95
N GLY A 52 -7.22 5.72 -15.12
CA GLY A 52 -6.71 4.87 -16.21
C GLY A 52 -5.28 4.38 -15.97
N THR A 53 -4.40 5.26 -15.54
CA THR A 53 -2.97 4.95 -15.37
C THR A 53 -2.65 4.33 -14.02
N ARG A 54 -3.51 4.52 -13.03
CA ARG A 54 -3.25 4.13 -11.61
C ARG A 54 -1.99 4.78 -11.05
N ARG A 55 -1.57 5.89 -11.63
CA ARG A 55 -0.44 6.67 -11.16
C ARG A 55 -0.91 7.96 -10.49
N PRO A 56 -0.33 8.34 -9.35
CA PRO A 56 -0.64 9.62 -8.73
C PRO A 56 -0.11 10.78 -9.56
N VAL A 57 -0.75 11.93 -9.43
CA VAL A 57 -0.31 13.18 -10.04
C VAL A 57 0.20 14.10 -8.94
N ILE A 58 1.39 14.65 -9.14
CA ILE A 58 1.98 15.63 -8.24
C ILE A 58 1.53 17.02 -8.69
N ILE A 59 0.93 17.78 -7.77
CA ILE A 59 0.44 19.12 -8.01
C ILE A 59 1.47 20.11 -7.47
N THR A 60 1.91 21.03 -8.31
CA THR A 60 2.88 22.06 -7.93
C THR A 60 2.20 23.41 -7.80
N GLN A 61 2.71 24.24 -6.89
CA GLN A 61 2.31 25.61 -6.70
C GLN A 61 3.55 26.46 -6.50
N ASN A 62 3.69 27.54 -7.29
CA ASN A 62 4.86 28.43 -7.24
C ASN A 62 6.19 27.67 -7.40
N GLY A 63 6.23 26.68 -8.28
CA GLY A 63 7.42 25.87 -8.55
C GLY A 63 7.75 24.81 -7.50
N LYS A 64 6.89 24.64 -6.48
CA LYS A 64 7.09 23.66 -5.39
C LYS A 64 5.99 22.62 -5.40
N SER A 65 6.32 21.39 -5.03
CA SER A 65 5.33 20.34 -4.84
C SER A 65 4.41 20.69 -3.67
N ALA A 66 3.10 20.78 -3.95
CA ALA A 66 2.10 21.20 -2.98
C ALA A 66 1.16 20.07 -2.55
N GLY A 67 0.94 19.08 -3.42
CA GLY A 67 0.01 18.01 -3.12
C GLY A 67 0.13 16.84 -4.08
N VAL A 68 -0.61 15.79 -3.76
CA VAL A 68 -0.70 14.56 -4.56
C VAL A 68 -2.17 14.25 -4.78
N PHE A 69 -2.52 13.91 -6.01
CA PHE A 69 -3.86 13.48 -6.38
C PHE A 69 -3.81 12.07 -6.95
N MET A 70 -4.63 11.18 -6.40
CA MET A 70 -4.74 9.80 -6.88
C MET A 70 -6.19 9.33 -6.86
N ASP A 71 -6.49 8.27 -7.59
CA ASP A 71 -7.81 7.66 -7.56
C ASP A 71 -8.02 6.89 -6.25
N ILE A 72 -9.28 6.74 -5.87
CA ILE A 72 -9.64 6.13 -4.58
C ILE A 72 -9.24 4.64 -4.52
N ASP A 73 -9.34 3.91 -5.62
CA ASP A 73 -8.97 2.50 -5.63
C ASP A 73 -7.49 2.30 -5.35
N THR A 74 -6.64 3.13 -5.93
CA THR A 74 -5.19 3.13 -5.67
C THR A 74 -4.90 3.47 -4.22
N TRP A 75 -5.56 4.48 -3.67
CA TRP A 75 -5.46 4.86 -2.27
C TRP A 75 -5.84 3.70 -1.34
N GLU A 76 -7.01 3.09 -1.53
CA GLU A 76 -7.47 1.96 -0.72
C GLU A 76 -6.50 0.79 -0.77
N LYS A 77 -5.94 0.52 -1.94
CA LYS A 77 -4.94 -0.53 -2.12
C LYS A 77 -3.68 -0.27 -1.29
N HIS A 78 -3.21 0.97 -1.24
CA HIS A 78 -2.08 1.35 -0.39
C HIS A 78 -2.39 1.23 1.10
N ILE A 79 -3.59 1.63 1.52
CA ILE A 79 -4.02 1.49 2.92
C ILE A 79 -4.07 0.01 3.32
N LYS A 80 -4.60 -0.85 2.47
CA LYS A 80 -4.61 -2.30 2.72
C LYS A 80 -3.20 -2.88 2.86
N LYS A 81 -2.26 -2.44 2.02
CA LYS A 81 -0.85 -2.86 2.12
C LYS A 81 -0.21 -2.42 3.42
N LEU A 82 -0.46 -1.18 3.85
CA LEU A 82 0.06 -0.67 5.12
C LEU A 82 -0.50 -1.46 6.31
N ASN A 83 -1.80 -1.79 6.28
CA ASN A 83 -2.43 -2.61 7.31
C ASN A 83 -1.84 -4.02 7.34
N LEU A 84 -1.57 -4.60 6.17
CA LEU A 84 -0.95 -5.90 6.06
C LEU A 84 0.47 -5.92 6.64
N LEU A 85 1.27 -4.88 6.39
CA LEU A 85 2.61 -4.72 6.97
C LEU A 85 2.55 -4.58 8.49
N LYS A 86 1.60 -3.79 9.00
CA LYS A 86 1.36 -3.64 10.45
C LYS A 86 1.02 -4.99 11.10
N MET A 87 0.18 -5.76 10.45
CA MET A 87 -0.23 -7.09 10.84
C MET A 87 0.96 -8.06 10.95
N VAL A 88 1.87 -8.03 9.98
CA VAL A 88 3.10 -8.85 9.99
C VAL A 88 3.99 -8.45 11.17
N ASN A 89 4.15 -7.15 11.44
CA ASN A 89 4.93 -6.64 12.56
C ASN A 89 4.30 -7.05 13.91
N GLU A 90 2.97 -7.00 14.03
CA GLU A 90 2.25 -7.49 15.22
C GLU A 90 2.46 -9.00 15.41
N GLY A 91 2.44 -9.77 14.33
CA GLY A 91 2.73 -11.20 14.35
C GLY A 91 4.14 -11.50 14.86
N GLU A 92 5.15 -10.76 14.41
CA GLU A 92 6.52 -10.88 14.91
C GLU A 92 6.63 -10.53 16.40
N ALA A 93 5.96 -9.47 16.82
CA ALA A 93 5.95 -9.07 18.23
C ALA A 93 5.30 -10.17 19.11
N SER A 94 4.24 -10.81 18.62
CA SER A 94 3.59 -11.93 19.31
C SER A 94 4.50 -13.15 19.43
N LEU A 95 5.34 -13.42 18.43
CA LEU A 95 6.34 -14.48 18.50
C LEU A 95 7.40 -14.23 19.55
N LYS A 96 7.79 -12.97 19.74
CA LYS A 96 8.77 -12.57 20.78
C LYS A 96 8.23 -12.77 22.21
N THR A 97 6.93 -12.88 22.40
CA THR A 97 6.30 -13.13 23.69
C THR A 97 6.09 -14.61 24.02
N GLU A 98 6.68 -15.52 23.24
CA GLU A 98 6.67 -16.98 23.43
C GLU A 98 5.27 -17.62 23.37
N LYS A 99 4.30 -16.99 22.75
CA LYS A 99 2.99 -17.61 22.52
C LYS A 99 3.05 -18.50 21.30
N ASN A 100 2.68 -19.77 21.48
CA ASN A 100 2.63 -20.74 20.42
C ASN A 100 1.27 -20.68 19.71
N TYR A 101 1.26 -20.27 18.44
CA TYR A 101 0.07 -20.29 17.60
C TYR A 101 0.29 -21.23 16.42
N SER A 102 -0.76 -21.95 16.00
CA SER A 102 -0.72 -22.68 14.75
C SER A 102 -0.80 -21.72 13.55
N ILE A 103 -0.37 -22.16 12.37
CA ILE A 103 -0.48 -21.37 11.13
C ILE A 103 -1.95 -21.00 10.88
N GLN A 104 -2.87 -21.93 11.11
CA GLN A 104 -4.31 -21.73 10.93
C GLN A 104 -4.85 -20.65 11.87
N GLU A 105 -4.41 -20.66 13.13
CA GLU A 105 -4.79 -19.63 14.10
C GLU A 105 -4.28 -18.26 13.69
N VAL A 106 -3.05 -18.16 13.21
CA VAL A 106 -2.46 -16.92 12.71
C VAL A 106 -3.22 -16.41 11.50
N GLU A 107 -3.51 -17.28 10.52
CA GLU A 107 -4.29 -16.91 9.34
C GLU A 107 -5.69 -16.45 9.71
N SER A 108 -6.37 -17.18 10.59
CA SER A 108 -7.72 -16.84 11.05
C SER A 108 -7.74 -15.50 11.77
N TYR A 109 -6.78 -15.26 12.66
CA TYR A 109 -6.64 -14.00 13.37
C TYR A 109 -6.49 -12.83 12.39
N PHE A 110 -5.63 -12.99 11.41
CA PHE A 110 -5.35 -11.96 10.43
C PHE A 110 -6.51 -11.68 9.50
N LYS A 111 -7.17 -12.73 9.00
CA LYS A 111 -8.38 -12.57 8.18
C LYS A 111 -9.49 -11.87 8.92
N LYS A 112 -9.69 -12.21 10.19
CA LYS A 112 -10.75 -11.65 11.02
C LYS A 112 -10.49 -10.18 11.40
N LYS A 113 -9.25 -9.86 11.75
CA LYS A 113 -8.88 -8.51 12.22
C LYS A 113 -8.84 -7.48 11.09
N TYR A 114 -8.42 -7.88 9.90
CA TYR A 114 -8.16 -6.97 8.78
C TYR A 114 -9.08 -7.18 7.57
N ASP A 115 -10.08 -8.04 7.71
CA ASP A 115 -11.06 -8.34 6.66
C ASP A 115 -10.41 -8.66 5.30
N LEU A 116 -9.49 -9.61 5.34
CA LEU A 116 -8.78 -10.07 4.14
C LEU A 116 -9.64 -11.12 3.36
#